data_a9dba23fd116fbacf65c5b3a477f2cd6
#
_entry.id   a9dba23fd116fbacf65c5b3a477f2cd6
#
_cell.length_a   1.000
_cell.length_b   1.000
_cell.length_c   1.000
_cell.angle_alpha   90.00
_cell.angle_beta   90.00
_cell.angle_gamma   90.00
#
_symmetry.space_group_name_H-M   'P 1'
#
loop_
_entity.id
_entity.type
_entity.pdbx_description
1 polymer ?
#
loop_
_entity_poly.entity_id
_entity_poly.type
_entity_poly.pdbx_seq_one_letter_code
_entity_poly.pdbx_strand_id
1 'polypeptide(L)'
;MAQKEDKTHMEDKKEEGISLFSQSADLIDSDPLEEIFALNLGDFLSEHLISDDLAKKISEKETDKVAGLKNQLNELISIYSKDKTLTILGFNSKEDYIIYSSIAKTIKEMSAVDACHIYLTKDNAGGFSNGGHDLLLVGTSEKIGGDLYSKNIGYNFDDESIAMETYKSCKTIELDKKQIQSLKPIKEIGEDKAVYCLSVPMKSSLDCVGVIVIENYEEKELDPNFINMCEITADLFATSMAFQKEAEDAEALINDEEATVTDLQHLRAEITALIGDLGDEQQAFVENLARAVDSRSHFKQNYSRAVAELSVEICSEIGLNEKTKDLVYYAALLRNIGKITLPIEIFDKKGELTKEEWAKLYNHPNIGVNLLMSINFMAEVIPYIHYHKERWNGTGREGLSGQSIPLGSRIIAIADAYCALTTDRSYRKAMSVEKALEIMREEASIKWDPMLVDVLINLKCNK
;
A
#
# COMPACT_ATOMS: atom_id res chain seq x y z
N MET A 1 21.53 21.98 44.56
CA MET A 1 21.18 20.56 44.62
C MET A 1 19.69 20.46 44.42
N ALA A 2 19.26 20.20 43.24
CA ALA A 2 17.93 19.70 42.80
C ALA A 2 17.75 20.04 41.32
N GLN A 3 18.25 19.19 40.45
CA GLN A 3 17.92 19.13 39.03
C GLN A 3 18.57 17.89 38.46
N LYS A 4 17.91 16.75 38.62
CA LYS A 4 18.20 15.51 37.91
C LYS A 4 17.16 14.47 38.31
N GLU A 5 15.97 14.56 37.80
CA GLU A 5 14.96 13.48 37.80
C GLU A 5 13.79 14.04 36.96
N ASP A 6 13.90 13.97 35.64
CA ASP A 6 12.72 13.99 34.77
C ASP A 6 13.14 13.80 33.29
N LYS A 7 13.69 12.64 32.98
CA LYS A 7 13.98 12.26 31.59
C LYS A 7 13.80 10.76 31.27
N THR A 8 13.10 10.03 32.10
CA THR A 8 12.94 8.57 31.92
C THR A 8 11.48 8.11 31.70
N HIS A 9 10.57 9.01 31.39
CA HIS A 9 9.14 8.64 31.17
C HIS A 9 8.58 9.05 29.81
N MET A 10 9.43 9.30 28.82
CA MET A 10 8.98 9.72 27.48
C MET A 10 9.45 8.81 26.34
N GLU A 11 10.12 7.69 26.61
CA GLU A 11 10.57 6.73 25.58
C GLU A 11 9.74 5.45 25.46
N ASP A 12 8.83 5.15 26.42
CA ASP A 12 8.06 3.89 26.44
C ASP A 12 6.65 3.97 25.81
N LYS A 13 6.37 4.94 24.94
CA LYS A 13 5.08 5.05 24.22
C LYS A 13 5.19 5.09 22.69
N LYS A 14 6.25 4.53 22.13
CA LYS A 14 6.45 4.52 20.66
C LYS A 14 6.30 3.14 19.99
N GLU A 15 5.91 2.10 20.71
CA GLU A 15 5.79 0.75 20.17
C GLU A 15 4.39 0.12 20.39
N GLU A 16 3.33 0.83 20.04
CA GLU A 16 2.03 0.21 19.78
C GLU A 16 1.48 0.73 18.45
N GLY A 17 2.24 0.54 17.37
CA GLY A 17 1.74 0.58 16.01
C GLY A 17 1.03 -0.74 15.72
N ILE A 18 -0.27 -0.71 15.71
CA ILE A 18 -1.14 -1.86 15.45
C ILE A 18 -0.94 -2.28 13.99
N SER A 19 -0.27 -3.40 13.76
CA SER A 19 -0.12 -4.05 12.44
C SER A 19 -1.18 -5.13 12.30
N LEU A 20 -1.87 -5.17 11.17
CA LEU A 20 -2.74 -6.28 10.73
C LEU A 20 -2.02 -7.65 10.77
N PHE A 21 -0.70 -7.65 10.91
CA PHE A 21 0.19 -8.80 10.76
C PHE A 21 0.83 -9.27 12.07
N SER A 22 0.50 -8.68 13.24
CA SER A 22 1.07 -9.11 14.52
C SER A 22 0.66 -10.54 14.96
N GLN A 23 -0.34 -11.14 14.32
CA GLN A 23 -0.74 -12.52 14.63
C GLN A 23 0.15 -13.61 13.99
N SER A 24 1.03 -13.26 13.04
CA SER A 24 1.97 -14.23 12.46
C SER A 24 3.30 -14.33 13.24
N ALA A 25 3.60 -13.37 14.12
CA ALA A 25 4.82 -13.37 14.93
C ALA A 25 4.77 -14.37 16.10
N ASP A 26 3.58 -14.74 16.58
CA ASP A 26 3.41 -15.69 17.70
C ASP A 26 3.63 -17.17 17.30
N LEU A 27 3.99 -17.46 16.05
CA LEU A 27 4.32 -18.79 15.55
C LEU A 27 5.83 -19.10 15.59
N ILE A 28 6.66 -18.18 16.12
CA ILE A 28 8.13 -18.36 16.20
C ILE A 28 8.51 -18.55 17.67
N ASP A 29 8.29 -19.74 18.19
CA ASP A 29 8.86 -20.17 19.47
C ASP A 29 9.74 -21.42 19.23
N SER A 30 10.97 -21.21 18.72
CA SER A 30 12.04 -22.19 18.77
C SER A 30 13.37 -21.50 19.07
N ASP A 31 14.12 -22.03 20.05
CA ASP A 31 15.41 -21.52 20.48
C ASP A 31 16.42 -21.56 19.32
N PRO A 32 17.00 -20.41 18.88
CA PRO A 32 17.98 -20.37 17.77
C PRO A 32 19.21 -21.27 17.99
N LEU A 33 19.52 -21.64 19.24
CA LEU A 33 20.63 -22.53 19.58
C LEU A 33 20.31 -24.01 19.30
N GLU A 34 19.06 -24.43 19.38
CA GLU A 34 18.66 -25.79 18.96
C GLU A 34 18.76 -26.00 17.47
N GLU A 35 18.49 -24.95 16.64
CA GLU A 35 18.59 -25.02 15.19
C GLU A 35 20.04 -25.13 14.70
N ILE A 36 20.99 -24.43 15.34
CA ILE A 36 22.43 -24.48 15.00
C ILE A 36 23.03 -25.85 15.29
N PHE A 37 22.57 -26.51 16.34
CA PHE A 37 23.02 -27.87 16.71
C PHE A 37 22.43 -28.93 15.73
N ALA A 38 21.24 -28.72 15.20
CA ALA A 38 20.62 -29.65 14.27
C ALA A 38 21.29 -29.65 12.88
N LEU A 39 21.79 -28.50 12.42
CA LEU A 39 22.45 -28.35 11.11
C LEU A 39 23.83 -29.05 11.00
N ASN A 40 24.54 -29.24 12.11
CA ASN A 40 25.86 -29.89 12.14
C ASN A 40 25.81 -31.39 12.48
N LEU A 41 24.66 -31.91 12.88
CA LEU A 41 24.56 -33.31 13.33
C LEU A 41 24.43 -34.28 12.12
N GLY A 42 23.77 -33.91 11.06
CA GLY A 42 23.58 -34.75 9.86
C GLY A 42 24.89 -35.15 9.18
N ASP A 43 25.77 -34.17 8.94
CA ASP A 43 27.09 -34.41 8.35
C ASP A 43 28.06 -35.14 9.28
N PHE A 44 27.96 -34.92 10.59
CA PHE A 44 28.80 -35.58 11.62
C PHE A 44 28.38 -37.04 11.84
N LEU A 45 27.11 -37.37 11.65
CA LEU A 45 26.55 -38.69 11.89
C LEU A 45 26.76 -39.67 10.70
N SER A 46 27.06 -39.19 9.49
CA SER A 46 27.33 -40.01 8.33
C SER A 46 28.70 -40.72 8.38
N GLU A 47 29.65 -40.29 9.22
CA GLU A 47 31.00 -40.84 9.31
C GLU A 47 31.22 -41.77 10.52
N HIS A 48 30.30 -41.90 11.47
CA HIS A 48 30.50 -42.69 12.68
C HIS A 48 29.37 -43.68 12.97
N LEU A 49 29.65 -44.97 12.95
CA LEU A 49 28.88 -46.17 13.34
C LEU A 49 27.64 -45.89 14.23
N ILE A 50 26.52 -45.61 13.60
CA ILE A 50 25.23 -45.51 14.26
C ILE A 50 24.49 -46.83 14.08
N SER A 51 23.83 -47.33 15.12
CA SER A 51 22.98 -48.49 14.99
C SER A 51 21.82 -48.22 14.04
N ASP A 52 21.44 -49.20 13.20
CA ASP A 52 20.33 -49.05 12.23
C ASP A 52 19.03 -48.49 12.86
N ASP A 53 18.78 -48.77 14.11
CA ASP A 53 17.60 -48.30 14.87
C ASP A 53 17.69 -46.78 15.17
N LEU A 54 18.87 -46.22 15.40
CA LEU A 54 19.09 -44.81 15.63
C LEU A 54 19.04 -44.01 14.31
N ALA A 55 19.63 -44.55 13.26
CA ALA A 55 19.56 -43.98 11.92
C ALA A 55 18.12 -43.91 11.43
N LYS A 56 17.31 -44.94 11.71
CA LYS A 56 15.87 -44.94 11.36
C LYS A 56 15.08 -43.91 12.16
N LYS A 57 15.33 -43.75 13.48
CA LYS A 57 14.66 -42.71 14.29
C LYS A 57 15.04 -41.28 13.89
N ILE A 58 16.30 -41.07 13.47
CA ILE A 58 16.74 -39.76 12.93
C ILE A 58 16.02 -39.46 11.60
N SER A 59 15.99 -40.45 10.68
CA SER A 59 15.28 -40.30 9.40
C SER A 59 13.77 -40.06 9.57
N GLU A 60 13.12 -40.77 10.49
CA GLU A 60 11.71 -40.56 10.84
C GLU A 60 11.48 -39.13 11.38
N LYS A 61 12.36 -38.65 12.25
CA LYS A 61 12.29 -37.30 12.84
C LYS A 61 12.56 -36.18 11.80
N GLU A 62 13.46 -36.41 10.86
CA GLU A 62 13.69 -35.49 9.72
C GLU A 62 12.48 -35.45 8.78
N THR A 63 11.89 -36.61 8.47
CA THR A 63 10.67 -36.68 7.65
C THR A 63 9.50 -35.93 8.30
N ASP A 64 9.31 -36.09 9.61
CA ASP A 64 8.27 -35.36 10.35
C ASP A 64 8.53 -33.84 10.35
N LYS A 65 9.80 -33.42 10.45
CA LYS A 65 10.21 -32.02 10.41
C LYS A 65 9.97 -31.40 9.02
N VAL A 66 10.32 -32.10 7.93
CA VAL A 66 10.03 -31.71 6.55
C VAL A 66 8.51 -31.54 6.35
N ALA A 67 7.71 -32.51 6.77
CA ALA A 67 6.25 -32.45 6.65
C ALA A 67 5.68 -31.25 7.42
N GLY A 68 6.19 -30.98 8.64
CA GLY A 68 5.79 -29.83 9.45
C GLY A 68 6.10 -28.49 8.76
N LEU A 69 7.30 -28.33 8.20
CA LEU A 69 7.69 -27.11 7.46
C LEU A 69 6.89 -26.92 6.17
N LYS A 70 6.63 -27.98 5.42
CA LYS A 70 5.76 -27.93 4.22
C LYS A 70 4.35 -27.45 4.58
N ASN A 71 3.79 -27.93 5.70
CA ASN A 71 2.49 -27.47 6.18
C ASN A 71 2.50 -25.99 6.57
N GLN A 72 3.52 -25.52 7.28
CA GLN A 72 3.66 -24.11 7.65
C GLN A 72 3.80 -23.20 6.43
N LEU A 73 4.59 -23.58 5.42
CA LEU A 73 4.70 -22.87 4.15
C LEU A 73 3.36 -22.81 3.42
N ASN A 74 2.63 -23.93 3.33
CA ASN A 74 1.29 -23.96 2.76
C ASN A 74 0.32 -23.02 3.48
N GLU A 75 0.38 -22.95 4.81
CA GLU A 75 -0.44 -22.03 5.59
C GLU A 75 -0.10 -20.57 5.28
N LEU A 76 1.18 -20.19 5.27
CA LEU A 76 1.65 -18.84 4.94
C LEU A 76 1.18 -18.44 3.53
N ILE A 77 1.46 -19.23 2.52
CA ILE A 77 1.04 -18.97 1.13
C ILE A 77 -0.50 -18.89 1.05
N SER A 78 -1.22 -19.79 1.74
CA SER A 78 -2.69 -19.83 1.72
C SER A 78 -3.34 -18.60 2.36
N ILE A 79 -2.76 -18.06 3.43
CA ILE A 79 -3.25 -16.82 4.07
C ILE A 79 -3.17 -15.67 3.08
N TYR A 80 -2.05 -15.52 2.38
CA TYR A 80 -1.80 -14.40 1.47
C TYR A 80 -2.41 -14.61 0.07
N SER A 81 -2.49 -15.83 -0.45
CA SER A 81 -3.13 -16.11 -1.73
C SER A 81 -4.66 -16.08 -1.66
N LYS A 82 -5.25 -16.47 -0.51
CA LYS A 82 -6.71 -16.38 -0.30
C LYS A 82 -7.20 -14.95 -0.21
N ASP A 83 -6.39 -14.06 0.31
CA ASP A 83 -6.76 -12.63 0.43
C ASP A 83 -6.74 -11.91 -0.93
N LYS A 84 -6.46 -12.57 -2.05
CA LYS A 84 -6.37 -11.96 -3.40
C LYS A 84 -5.61 -10.63 -3.44
N THR A 85 -5.00 -10.23 -2.34
CA THR A 85 -4.33 -8.96 -2.12
C THR A 85 -3.04 -8.87 -2.90
N LEU A 86 -2.41 -10.02 -3.14
CA LEU A 86 -1.14 -10.12 -3.84
C LEU A 86 -1.29 -10.49 -5.32
N THR A 87 -2.48 -10.94 -5.75
CA THR A 87 -2.76 -11.29 -7.15
C THR A 87 -2.92 -10.06 -8.07
N ILE A 88 -2.50 -8.87 -7.63
CA ILE A 88 -2.48 -7.69 -8.53
C ILE A 88 -1.53 -7.91 -9.69
N LEU A 89 -0.56 -8.80 -9.53
CA LEU A 89 0.57 -8.89 -10.41
C LEU A 89 0.90 -10.33 -10.86
N GLY A 90 -0.09 -11.15 -11.15
CA GLY A 90 0.09 -12.46 -11.79
C GLY A 90 0.64 -12.32 -13.22
N PHE A 91 1.95 -12.50 -13.39
CA PHE A 91 2.74 -12.07 -14.53
C PHE A 91 2.98 -13.15 -15.59
N ASN A 92 1.98 -13.85 -16.04
CA ASN A 92 2.19 -14.89 -17.05
C ASN A 92 1.37 -14.74 -18.33
N SER A 93 0.69 -13.61 -18.56
CA SER A 93 -0.18 -13.47 -19.73
C SER A 93 -0.09 -12.10 -20.43
N LYS A 94 -0.55 -12.06 -21.70
CA LYS A 94 -0.72 -10.81 -22.48
C LYS A 94 -1.63 -9.77 -21.81
N GLU A 95 -2.37 -10.17 -20.77
CA GLU A 95 -3.30 -9.30 -20.05
C GLU A 95 -2.57 -8.44 -19.01
N ASP A 96 -1.37 -8.82 -18.61
CA ASP A 96 -0.60 -8.15 -17.57
C ASP A 96 -0.15 -6.74 -17.98
N TYR A 97 0.14 -6.51 -19.27
CA TYR A 97 0.48 -5.17 -19.75
C TYR A 97 -0.68 -4.17 -19.58
N ILE A 98 -1.93 -4.64 -19.56
CA ILE A 98 -3.11 -3.81 -19.32
C ILE A 98 -3.07 -3.28 -17.90
N ILE A 99 -2.66 -4.10 -16.95
CA ILE A 99 -2.52 -3.75 -15.53
C ILE A 99 -1.44 -2.69 -15.36
N TYR A 100 -0.24 -2.92 -15.89
CA TYR A 100 0.86 -1.94 -15.80
C TYR A 100 0.52 -0.61 -16.50
N SER A 101 -0.10 -0.68 -17.67
CA SER A 101 -0.55 0.54 -18.36
C SER A 101 -1.67 1.25 -17.60
N SER A 102 -2.53 0.51 -16.88
CA SER A 102 -3.53 1.09 -16.00
C SER A 102 -2.89 1.79 -14.79
N ILE A 103 -1.88 1.17 -14.18
CA ILE A 103 -1.09 1.76 -13.09
C ILE A 103 -0.38 3.02 -13.57
N ALA A 104 0.30 2.97 -14.71
CA ALA A 104 0.97 4.13 -15.29
C ALA A 104 0.00 5.29 -15.56
N LYS A 105 -1.21 5.00 -16.05
CA LYS A 105 -2.27 6.00 -16.24
C LYS A 105 -2.77 6.58 -14.91
N THR A 106 -2.94 5.75 -13.90
CA THR A 106 -3.34 6.19 -12.56
C THR A 106 -2.31 7.13 -11.96
N ILE A 107 -1.02 6.80 -12.03
CA ILE A 107 0.07 7.68 -11.56
C ILE A 107 0.02 9.01 -12.31
N LYS A 108 -0.14 9.00 -13.64
CA LYS A 108 -0.29 10.19 -14.46
C LYS A 108 -1.48 11.06 -14.01
N GLU A 109 -2.64 10.46 -13.81
CA GLU A 109 -3.88 11.18 -13.43
C GLU A 109 -3.79 11.77 -12.01
N MET A 110 -3.16 11.08 -11.08
CA MET A 110 -3.01 11.52 -9.69
C MET A 110 -2.11 12.75 -9.54
N SER A 111 -1.15 12.96 -10.42
CA SER A 111 -0.06 13.93 -10.26
C SER A 111 0.00 15.03 -11.31
N ALA A 112 -0.88 15.00 -12.31
CA ALA A 112 -0.86 15.91 -13.45
C ALA A 112 0.53 15.95 -14.14
N VAL A 113 1.18 14.79 -14.24
CA VAL A 113 2.39 14.59 -15.06
C VAL A 113 1.99 14.21 -16.48
N ASP A 114 2.90 14.42 -17.44
CA ASP A 114 2.58 14.24 -18.85
C ASP A 114 2.68 12.79 -19.30
N ALA A 115 3.64 12.02 -18.75
CA ALA A 115 3.77 10.61 -19.04
C ALA A 115 4.30 9.81 -17.85
N CYS A 116 4.00 8.51 -17.83
CA CYS A 116 4.52 7.53 -16.89
C CYS A 116 4.79 6.22 -17.62
N HIS A 117 5.95 5.63 -17.39
CA HIS A 117 6.44 4.40 -18.01
C HIS A 117 6.93 3.45 -16.93
N ILE A 118 6.62 2.16 -17.07
CA ILE A 118 7.05 1.11 -16.15
C ILE A 118 7.92 0.12 -16.92
N TYR A 119 9.14 -0.05 -16.46
CA TYR A 119 10.11 -1.01 -16.99
C TYR A 119 10.37 -2.08 -15.95
N LEU A 120 10.44 -3.33 -16.38
CA LEU A 120 10.85 -4.47 -15.57
C LEU A 120 12.11 -5.11 -16.12
N THR A 121 12.87 -5.72 -15.23
CA THR A 121 14.01 -6.57 -15.65
C THR A 121 13.50 -7.75 -16.45
N LYS A 122 14.37 -8.30 -17.29
CA LYS A 122 14.08 -9.47 -18.15
C LYS A 122 13.49 -10.64 -17.36
N ASP A 123 14.02 -10.89 -16.15
CA ASP A 123 13.61 -12.01 -15.31
C ASP A 123 12.23 -11.79 -14.68
N ASN A 124 11.81 -10.52 -14.54
CA ASN A 124 10.54 -10.14 -13.95
C ASN A 124 9.49 -9.69 -14.98
N ALA A 125 9.87 -9.61 -16.26
CA ALA A 125 8.97 -9.17 -17.33
C ALA A 125 8.10 -10.30 -17.92
N GLY A 126 8.19 -11.51 -17.42
CA GLY A 126 7.38 -12.66 -17.84
C GLY A 126 7.40 -12.87 -19.35
N GLY A 127 6.23 -12.90 -20.00
CA GLY A 127 6.10 -13.11 -21.43
C GLY A 127 6.76 -12.06 -22.34
N PHE A 128 7.17 -10.89 -21.80
CA PHE A 128 7.93 -9.86 -22.53
C PHE A 128 9.41 -10.23 -22.75
N SER A 129 9.93 -11.27 -22.11
CA SER A 129 11.36 -11.63 -22.11
C SER A 129 11.96 -12.05 -23.46
N ASN A 130 11.16 -12.10 -24.53
CA ASN A 130 11.59 -12.62 -25.84
C ASN A 130 12.50 -11.67 -26.65
N GLY A 131 12.82 -10.48 -26.17
CA GLY A 131 13.40 -9.44 -26.97
C GLY A 131 14.86 -9.09 -26.78
N GLY A 132 15.55 -9.69 -25.85
CA GLY A 132 16.98 -9.47 -25.67
C GLY A 132 17.37 -8.15 -24.98
N HIS A 133 16.42 -7.40 -24.42
CA HIS A 133 16.68 -6.23 -23.58
C HIS A 133 16.80 -6.62 -22.11
N ASP A 134 17.59 -5.87 -21.34
CA ASP A 134 17.78 -6.09 -19.90
C ASP A 134 16.67 -5.42 -19.06
N LEU A 135 16.16 -4.27 -19.53
CA LEU A 135 14.95 -3.61 -19.04
C LEU A 135 13.91 -3.52 -20.15
N LEU A 136 12.70 -3.97 -19.90
CA LEU A 136 11.59 -4.03 -20.86
C LEU A 136 10.45 -3.12 -20.42
N LEU A 137 9.95 -2.31 -21.36
CA LEU A 137 8.75 -1.49 -21.13
C LEU A 137 7.52 -2.39 -21.06
N VAL A 138 6.95 -2.53 -19.88
CA VAL A 138 5.78 -3.37 -19.62
C VAL A 138 4.48 -2.57 -19.48
N GLY A 139 4.57 -1.26 -19.17
CA GLY A 139 3.40 -0.39 -19.04
C GLY A 139 3.70 1.06 -19.38
N THR A 140 2.71 1.76 -19.95
CA THR A 140 2.82 3.17 -20.28
C THR A 140 1.47 3.87 -20.24
N SER A 141 1.48 5.15 -19.83
CA SER A 141 0.32 6.05 -19.90
C SER A 141 0.10 6.64 -21.29
N GLU A 142 1.10 6.52 -22.19
CA GLU A 142 1.04 7.05 -23.55
C GLU A 142 0.31 6.08 -24.49
N LYS A 143 -0.26 6.65 -25.59
CA LYS A 143 -0.88 5.86 -26.64
C LYS A 143 0.20 5.34 -27.58
N ILE A 144 0.49 4.07 -27.50
CA ILE A 144 1.39 3.38 -28.45
C ILE A 144 0.55 2.78 -29.57
N GLY A 145 0.94 3.03 -30.81
CA GLY A 145 0.28 2.41 -31.98
C GLY A 145 0.58 0.92 -32.04
N GLY A 146 -0.42 0.08 -31.80
CA GLY A 146 -0.29 -1.39 -31.76
C GLY A 146 -0.15 -1.93 -30.34
N ASP A 147 0.14 -3.22 -30.25
CA ASP A 147 0.32 -3.93 -28.98
C ASP A 147 1.73 -3.72 -28.43
N LEU A 148 1.84 -3.22 -27.20
CA LEU A 148 3.12 -2.97 -26.52
C LEU A 148 3.95 -4.24 -26.41
N TYR A 149 3.32 -5.36 -26.11
CA TYR A 149 3.95 -6.68 -26.03
C TYR A 149 4.68 -7.08 -27.31
N SER A 150 4.08 -6.82 -28.47
CA SER A 150 4.66 -7.16 -29.77
C SER A 150 5.80 -6.23 -30.21
N LYS A 151 5.87 -5.03 -29.65
CA LYS A 151 6.89 -4.03 -30.01
C LYS A 151 8.24 -4.26 -29.35
N ASN A 152 8.24 -4.94 -28.21
CA ASN A 152 9.45 -5.30 -27.47
C ASN A 152 10.39 -4.09 -27.28
N ILE A 153 9.89 -3.05 -26.64
CA ILE A 153 10.61 -1.80 -26.36
C ILE A 153 11.38 -1.97 -25.05
N GLY A 154 12.66 -1.57 -25.04
CA GLY A 154 13.46 -1.69 -23.84
C GLY A 154 14.87 -1.13 -24.00
N TYR A 155 15.65 -1.26 -22.93
CA TYR A 155 17.05 -0.84 -22.85
C TYR A 155 17.95 -2.03 -22.56
N ASN A 156 19.15 -2.01 -23.12
CA ASN A 156 20.24 -2.92 -22.77
C ASN A 156 21.12 -2.32 -21.69
N PHE A 157 21.89 -3.15 -21.01
CA PHE A 157 22.73 -2.73 -19.88
C PHE A 157 23.70 -1.59 -20.24
N ASP A 158 24.20 -1.55 -21.48
CA ASP A 158 25.13 -0.52 -21.94
C ASP A 158 24.46 0.75 -22.47
N ASP A 159 23.12 0.80 -22.49
CA ASP A 159 22.40 2.00 -22.95
C ASP A 159 22.48 3.14 -21.92
N GLU A 160 22.72 4.34 -22.41
CA GLU A 160 22.71 5.57 -21.62
C GLU A 160 21.26 6.09 -21.52
N SER A 161 20.51 5.59 -20.54
CA SER A 161 19.13 6.03 -20.27
C SER A 161 18.92 6.25 -18.78
N ILE A 162 17.98 7.14 -18.43
CA ILE A 162 17.62 7.38 -17.04
C ILE A 162 17.12 6.10 -16.36
N ALA A 163 16.34 5.29 -17.07
CA ALA A 163 15.83 4.02 -16.56
C ALA A 163 16.97 3.06 -16.18
N MET A 164 17.94 2.90 -17.08
CA MET A 164 19.08 2.02 -16.83
C MET A 164 20.02 2.54 -15.75
N GLU A 165 20.24 3.86 -15.68
CA GLU A 165 21.04 4.48 -14.61
C GLU A 165 20.38 4.30 -13.24
N THR A 166 19.06 4.50 -13.16
CA THR A 166 18.28 4.26 -11.95
C THR A 166 18.34 2.81 -11.52
N TYR A 167 18.17 1.88 -12.45
CA TYR A 167 18.27 0.44 -12.18
C TYR A 167 19.64 0.06 -11.61
N LYS A 168 20.73 0.49 -12.27
CA LYS A 168 22.11 0.20 -11.85
C LYS A 168 22.47 0.78 -10.49
N SER A 169 22.01 2.02 -10.21
CA SER A 169 22.31 2.72 -8.96
C SER A 169 21.37 2.34 -7.82
N CYS A 170 20.21 1.79 -8.14
CA CYS A 170 19.11 1.52 -7.21
C CYS A 170 18.70 2.75 -6.39
N LYS A 171 18.75 3.95 -7.03
CA LYS A 171 18.41 5.24 -6.42
C LYS A 171 17.48 6.03 -7.32
N THR A 172 16.58 6.79 -6.70
CA THR A 172 15.76 7.78 -7.41
C THR A 172 16.63 8.83 -8.07
N ILE A 173 16.40 9.10 -9.35
CA ILE A 173 17.14 10.06 -10.17
C ILE A 173 16.16 11.08 -10.74
N GLU A 174 16.52 12.36 -10.57
CA GLU A 174 15.80 13.47 -11.17
C GLU A 174 16.71 14.14 -12.21
N LEU A 175 16.21 14.39 -13.40
CA LEU A 175 16.96 15.05 -14.48
C LEU A 175 16.20 16.27 -15.01
N ASP A 176 16.94 17.37 -15.16
CA ASP A 176 16.48 18.56 -15.87
C ASP A 176 16.68 18.43 -17.39
N LYS A 177 16.17 19.41 -18.15
CA LYS A 177 16.23 19.44 -19.60
C LYS A 177 17.66 19.30 -20.17
N LYS A 178 18.67 19.86 -19.49
CA LYS A 178 20.05 19.82 -19.97
C LYS A 178 20.64 18.42 -19.82
N GLN A 179 20.32 17.75 -18.74
CA GLN A 179 20.76 16.41 -18.43
C GLN A 179 20.06 15.39 -19.35
N ILE A 180 18.76 15.56 -19.61
CA ILE A 180 17.99 14.70 -20.52
C ILE A 180 18.54 14.74 -21.95
N GLN A 181 19.00 15.89 -22.43
CA GLN A 181 19.55 16.01 -23.78
C GLN A 181 20.79 15.14 -24.06
N SER A 182 21.45 14.65 -23.02
CA SER A 182 22.59 13.72 -23.13
C SER A 182 22.18 12.25 -23.25
N LEU A 183 20.90 11.93 -22.99
CA LEU A 183 20.39 10.57 -22.99
C LEU A 183 19.85 10.14 -24.36
N LYS A 184 19.63 8.84 -24.52
CA LYS A 184 19.03 8.27 -25.73
C LYS A 184 17.56 7.93 -25.47
N PRO A 185 16.62 8.85 -25.80
CA PRO A 185 15.19 8.60 -25.60
C PRO A 185 14.65 7.55 -26.56
N ILE A 186 13.63 6.81 -26.16
CA ILE A 186 12.88 5.91 -27.03
C ILE A 186 11.79 6.71 -27.75
N LYS A 187 11.98 7.03 -29.02
CA LYS A 187 11.08 7.89 -29.80
C LYS A 187 9.66 7.36 -29.95
N GLU A 188 9.48 6.05 -29.93
CA GLU A 188 8.16 5.41 -30.05
C GLU A 188 7.22 5.72 -28.90
N ILE A 189 7.75 6.09 -27.72
CA ILE A 189 6.96 6.42 -26.53
C ILE A 189 6.96 7.90 -26.17
N GLY A 190 7.61 8.75 -26.97
CA GLY A 190 7.57 10.21 -26.78
C GLY A 190 8.56 10.77 -25.77
N GLU A 191 9.51 9.98 -25.26
CA GLU A 191 10.57 10.42 -24.34
C GLU A 191 11.42 11.60 -24.88
N ASP A 192 11.42 11.80 -26.19
CA ASP A 192 12.08 12.93 -26.86
C ASP A 192 11.46 14.31 -26.53
N LYS A 193 10.27 14.33 -25.92
CA LYS A 193 9.57 15.57 -25.52
C LYS A 193 9.84 15.97 -24.09
N ALA A 194 10.42 15.08 -23.28
CA ALA A 194 10.62 15.31 -21.88
C ALA A 194 11.54 16.50 -21.62
N VAL A 195 11.15 17.34 -20.68
CA VAL A 195 11.89 18.50 -20.17
C VAL A 195 12.33 18.27 -18.73
N TYR A 196 11.61 17.42 -18.03
CA TYR A 196 11.92 16.95 -16.70
C TYR A 196 11.57 15.47 -16.60
N CYS A 197 12.47 14.70 -16.00
CA CYS A 197 12.28 13.27 -15.74
C CYS A 197 12.56 12.94 -14.29
N LEU A 198 11.70 12.11 -13.72
CA LEU A 198 11.91 11.43 -12.45
C LEU A 198 11.93 9.91 -12.73
N SER A 199 12.96 9.23 -12.29
CA SER A 199 13.04 7.77 -12.38
C SER A 199 13.22 7.17 -10.99
N VAL A 200 12.33 6.24 -10.63
CA VAL A 200 12.23 5.64 -9.31
C VAL A 200 12.49 4.14 -9.44
N PRO A 201 13.46 3.57 -8.68
CA PRO A 201 13.70 2.13 -8.70
C PRO A 201 12.55 1.38 -8.01
N MET A 202 12.19 0.23 -8.55
CA MET A 202 11.28 -0.73 -7.94
C MET A 202 12.11 -1.77 -7.19
N LYS A 203 12.27 -1.61 -5.89
CA LYS A 203 13.16 -2.46 -5.05
C LYS A 203 12.37 -3.12 -3.93
N SER A 204 12.68 -4.40 -3.69
CA SER A 204 12.30 -5.15 -2.49
C SER A 204 13.52 -5.31 -1.58
N SER A 205 13.33 -5.98 -0.43
CA SER A 205 14.46 -6.39 0.42
C SER A 205 15.42 -7.35 -0.26
N LEU A 206 14.99 -8.02 -1.33
CA LEU A 206 15.77 -9.03 -2.05
C LEU A 206 16.49 -8.44 -3.28
N ASP A 207 15.82 -7.63 -4.10
CA ASP A 207 16.37 -7.18 -5.39
C ASP A 207 15.67 -5.92 -5.94
N CYS A 208 16.27 -5.33 -6.99
CA CYS A 208 15.65 -4.30 -7.82
C CYS A 208 15.02 -4.94 -9.07
N VAL A 209 13.70 -4.95 -9.13
CA VAL A 209 12.93 -5.67 -10.16
C VAL A 209 12.61 -4.83 -11.39
N GLY A 210 12.78 -3.50 -11.29
CA GLY A 210 12.47 -2.59 -12.40
C GLY A 210 12.57 -1.12 -12.01
N VAL A 211 11.99 -0.25 -12.84
CA VAL A 211 11.95 1.20 -12.64
C VAL A 211 10.64 1.80 -13.13
N ILE A 212 10.20 2.86 -12.46
CA ILE A 212 9.11 3.73 -12.91
C ILE A 212 9.72 5.05 -13.39
N VAL A 213 9.47 5.44 -14.64
CA VAL A 213 9.92 6.70 -15.21
C VAL A 213 8.72 7.62 -15.43
N ILE A 214 8.82 8.84 -14.93
CA ILE A 214 7.79 9.87 -14.97
C ILE A 214 8.36 11.07 -15.72
N GLU A 215 7.58 11.64 -16.64
CA GLU A 215 8.00 12.71 -17.52
C GLU A 215 7.06 13.90 -17.47
N ASN A 216 7.65 15.10 -17.51
CA ASN A 216 6.96 16.35 -17.80
C ASN A 216 7.52 16.96 -19.08
N TYR A 217 6.60 17.49 -19.92
CA TYR A 217 6.94 18.17 -21.17
C TYR A 217 7.06 19.69 -21.01
N GLU A 218 6.83 20.19 -19.79
CA GLU A 218 7.04 21.56 -19.36
C GLU A 218 7.95 21.59 -18.12
N GLU A 219 8.69 22.69 -17.92
CA GLU A 219 9.52 22.89 -16.72
C GLU A 219 8.59 23.04 -15.49
N LYS A 220 8.42 21.96 -14.75
CA LYS A 220 7.62 21.91 -13.54
C LYS A 220 8.30 20.99 -12.54
N GLU A 221 8.69 21.54 -11.41
CA GLU A 221 9.19 20.74 -10.30
C GLU A 221 8.04 19.90 -9.73
N LEU A 222 8.32 18.64 -9.41
CA LEU A 222 7.38 17.76 -8.74
C LEU A 222 7.33 18.05 -7.24
N ASP A 223 6.16 17.92 -6.65
CA ASP A 223 5.98 18.00 -5.20
C ASP A 223 6.79 16.86 -4.53
N PRO A 224 7.64 17.15 -3.54
CA PRO A 224 8.37 16.12 -2.79
C PRO A 224 7.47 15.03 -2.19
N ASN A 225 6.24 15.36 -1.80
CA ASN A 225 5.28 14.36 -1.32
C ASN A 225 4.85 13.41 -2.45
N PHE A 226 4.77 13.91 -3.69
CA PHE A 226 4.50 13.07 -4.84
C PHE A 226 5.66 12.15 -5.18
N ILE A 227 6.90 12.65 -5.13
CA ILE A 227 8.12 11.84 -5.32
C ILE A 227 8.15 10.70 -4.31
N ASN A 228 7.96 10.99 -3.02
CA ASN A 228 7.90 9.99 -1.96
C ASN A 228 6.75 8.98 -2.16
N MET A 229 5.60 9.43 -2.68
CA MET A 229 4.51 8.52 -3.02
C MET A 229 4.91 7.56 -4.15
N CYS A 230 5.63 8.05 -5.17
CA CYS A 230 6.12 7.20 -6.26
C CYS A 230 7.13 6.15 -5.76
N GLU A 231 8.04 6.54 -4.86
CA GLU A 231 9.00 5.62 -4.22
C GLU A 231 8.29 4.52 -3.46
N ILE A 232 7.37 4.85 -2.57
CA ILE A 232 6.61 3.86 -1.80
C ILE A 232 5.76 2.96 -2.72
N THR A 233 5.17 3.53 -3.77
CA THR A 233 4.41 2.74 -4.75
C THR A 233 5.31 1.76 -5.49
N ALA A 234 6.51 2.20 -5.87
CA ALA A 234 7.49 1.37 -6.55
C ALA A 234 7.98 0.22 -5.67
N ASP A 235 8.30 0.50 -4.40
CA ASP A 235 8.73 -0.51 -3.42
C ASP A 235 7.60 -1.52 -3.15
N LEU A 236 6.36 -1.07 -2.94
CA LEU A 236 5.20 -1.96 -2.77
C LEU A 236 5.00 -2.92 -3.95
N PHE A 237 5.19 -2.44 -5.19
CA PHE A 237 5.10 -3.32 -6.35
C PHE A 237 6.26 -4.32 -6.40
N ALA A 238 7.48 -3.87 -6.11
CA ALA A 238 8.65 -4.75 -6.09
C ALA A 238 8.51 -5.86 -5.05
N THR A 239 8.10 -5.53 -3.83
CA THR A 239 7.90 -6.50 -2.75
C THR A 239 6.77 -7.47 -3.06
N SER A 240 5.67 -6.98 -3.68
CA SER A 240 4.58 -7.85 -4.12
C SER A 240 5.03 -8.86 -5.19
N MET A 241 5.88 -8.43 -6.14
CA MET A 241 6.45 -9.31 -7.16
C MET A 241 7.41 -10.34 -6.57
N ALA A 242 8.30 -9.91 -5.68
CA ALA A 242 9.21 -10.80 -4.98
C ALA A 242 8.43 -11.86 -4.18
N PHE A 243 7.40 -11.46 -3.44
CA PHE A 243 6.55 -12.40 -2.71
C PHE A 243 5.90 -13.43 -3.64
N GLN A 244 5.36 -13.02 -4.78
CA GLN A 244 4.72 -13.95 -5.70
C GLN A 244 5.72 -14.98 -6.23
N LYS A 245 6.92 -14.56 -6.61
CA LYS A 245 7.98 -15.45 -7.07
C LYS A 245 8.36 -16.46 -6.00
N GLU A 246 8.62 -16.00 -4.78
CA GLU A 246 8.94 -16.88 -3.66
C GLU A 246 7.79 -17.83 -3.29
N ALA A 247 6.54 -17.40 -3.46
CA ALA A 247 5.38 -18.26 -3.26
C ALA A 247 5.28 -19.37 -4.32
N GLU A 248 5.59 -19.07 -5.60
CA GLU A 248 5.65 -20.06 -6.68
C GLU A 248 6.81 -21.07 -6.44
N ASP A 249 7.97 -20.59 -6.01
CA ASP A 249 9.12 -21.43 -5.64
C ASP A 249 8.79 -22.32 -4.43
N ALA A 250 8.03 -21.79 -3.45
CA ALA A 250 7.57 -22.56 -2.32
C ALA A 250 6.55 -23.63 -2.70
N GLU A 251 5.61 -23.36 -3.60
CA GLU A 251 4.69 -24.37 -4.12
C GLU A 251 5.43 -25.49 -4.84
N ALA A 252 6.47 -25.16 -5.61
CA ALA A 252 7.33 -26.15 -6.27
C ALA A 252 8.07 -27.02 -5.22
N LEU A 253 8.70 -26.40 -4.21
CA LEU A 253 9.46 -27.09 -3.17
C LEU A 253 8.57 -27.94 -2.25
N ILE A 254 7.35 -27.51 -1.97
CA ILE A 254 6.37 -28.29 -1.19
C ILE A 254 6.04 -29.61 -1.90
N ASN A 255 5.98 -29.59 -3.24
CA ASN A 255 5.67 -30.77 -4.05
C ASN A 255 6.91 -31.63 -4.37
N ASP A 256 8.12 -31.15 -4.07
CA ASP A 256 9.36 -31.89 -4.30
C ASP A 256 9.56 -32.92 -3.18
N GLU A 257 9.77 -34.19 -3.56
CA GLU A 257 10.04 -35.30 -2.63
C GLU A 257 11.48 -35.22 -2.04
N GLU A 258 12.40 -34.53 -2.72
CA GLU A 258 13.80 -34.39 -2.33
C GLU A 258 14.08 -33.11 -1.52
N ALA A 259 13.04 -32.29 -1.23
CA ALA A 259 13.17 -31.04 -0.48
C ALA A 259 13.79 -31.27 0.91
N THR A 260 14.84 -30.51 1.21
CA THR A 260 15.54 -30.60 2.50
C THR A 260 14.96 -29.66 3.54
N VAL A 261 15.23 -29.95 4.82
CA VAL A 261 14.86 -29.05 5.94
C VAL A 261 15.46 -27.67 5.73
N THR A 262 16.70 -27.58 5.24
CA THR A 262 17.41 -26.31 5.04
C THR A 262 16.74 -25.46 3.98
N ASP A 263 16.36 -26.04 2.83
CA ASP A 263 15.70 -25.32 1.73
C ASP A 263 14.35 -24.75 2.18
N LEU A 264 13.55 -25.57 2.90
CA LEU A 264 12.25 -25.17 3.43
C LEU A 264 12.35 -24.08 4.50
N GLN A 265 13.38 -24.12 5.36
CA GLN A 265 13.61 -23.08 6.38
C GLN A 265 14.04 -21.76 5.75
N HIS A 266 14.94 -21.82 4.76
CA HIS A 266 15.40 -20.63 4.03
C HIS A 266 14.21 -19.92 3.35
N LEU A 267 13.46 -20.65 2.56
CA LEU A 267 12.32 -20.10 1.84
C LEU A 267 11.21 -19.56 2.77
N ARG A 268 10.97 -20.27 3.90
CA ARG A 268 10.04 -19.78 4.92
C ARG A 268 10.51 -18.44 5.51
N ALA A 269 11.81 -18.28 5.77
CA ALA A 269 12.35 -17.04 6.30
C ALA A 269 12.20 -15.88 5.31
N GLU A 270 12.49 -16.11 4.03
CA GLU A 270 12.32 -15.12 2.95
C GLU A 270 10.87 -14.69 2.79
N ILE A 271 9.94 -15.64 2.71
CA ILE A 271 8.51 -15.34 2.63
C ILE A 271 8.04 -14.57 3.87
N THR A 272 8.48 -14.95 5.07
CA THR A 272 8.09 -14.25 6.31
C THR A 272 8.60 -12.81 6.33
N ALA A 273 9.82 -12.56 5.85
CA ALA A 273 10.38 -11.20 5.73
C ALA A 273 9.57 -10.36 4.73
N LEU A 274 9.30 -10.89 3.54
CA LEU A 274 8.50 -10.22 2.52
C LEU A 274 7.09 -9.88 2.98
N ILE A 275 6.47 -10.74 3.79
CA ILE A 275 5.17 -10.49 4.41
C ILE A 275 5.23 -9.27 5.34
N GLY A 276 6.28 -9.18 6.17
CA GLY A 276 6.50 -8.02 7.05
C GLY A 276 6.67 -6.73 6.26
N ASP A 277 7.59 -6.73 5.29
CA ASP A 277 7.86 -5.58 4.42
C ASP A 277 6.60 -5.12 3.70
N LEU A 278 5.81 -6.06 3.16
CA LEU A 278 4.58 -5.77 2.44
C LEU A 278 3.54 -5.05 3.32
N GLY A 279 3.41 -5.46 4.58
CA GLY A 279 2.51 -4.82 5.55
C GLY A 279 2.91 -3.37 5.83
N ASP A 280 4.19 -3.13 6.07
CA ASP A 280 4.73 -1.80 6.33
C ASP A 280 4.60 -0.87 5.12
N GLU A 281 4.86 -1.39 3.92
CA GLU A 281 4.72 -0.65 2.66
C GLU A 281 3.27 -0.32 2.33
N GLN A 282 2.33 -1.23 2.57
CA GLN A 282 0.89 -0.96 2.41
C GLN A 282 0.43 0.16 3.34
N GLN A 283 0.84 0.14 4.59
CA GLN A 283 0.52 1.20 5.54
C GLN A 283 1.14 2.53 5.09
N ALA A 284 2.42 2.54 4.73
CA ALA A 284 3.11 3.73 4.24
C ALA A 284 2.44 4.30 2.99
N PHE A 285 2.03 3.44 2.05
CA PHE A 285 1.29 3.83 0.86
C PHE A 285 -0.02 4.56 1.20
N VAL A 286 -0.84 3.99 2.07
CA VAL A 286 -2.11 4.59 2.48
C VAL A 286 -1.92 5.94 3.16
N GLU A 287 -0.96 6.03 4.08
CA GLU A 287 -0.65 7.28 4.80
C GLU A 287 -0.15 8.38 3.86
N ASN A 288 0.65 8.02 2.85
CA ASN A 288 1.15 8.98 1.85
C ASN A 288 0.04 9.46 0.92
N LEU A 289 -0.83 8.57 0.46
CA LEU A 289 -2.01 8.98 -0.31
C LEU A 289 -2.89 9.97 0.48
N ALA A 290 -3.14 9.69 1.77
CA ALA A 290 -3.90 10.58 2.63
C ALA A 290 -3.24 11.96 2.79
N ARG A 291 -1.91 11.99 2.97
CA ARG A 291 -1.12 13.25 3.04
C ARG A 291 -1.20 14.04 1.74
N ALA A 292 -1.09 13.38 0.59
CA ALA A 292 -1.22 14.02 -0.72
C ALA A 292 -2.58 14.69 -0.92
N VAL A 293 -3.65 14.08 -0.43
CA VAL A 293 -5.00 14.67 -0.46
C VAL A 293 -5.13 15.85 0.52
N ASP A 294 -4.62 15.70 1.74
CA ASP A 294 -4.69 16.77 2.76
C ASP A 294 -3.91 18.01 2.31
N SER A 295 -2.74 17.87 1.65
CA SER A 295 -1.94 18.97 1.15
C SER A 295 -2.66 19.80 0.08
N ARG A 296 -3.47 19.17 -0.77
CA ARG A 296 -4.22 19.86 -1.85
C ARG A 296 -5.45 20.63 -1.36
N SER A 297 -6.02 20.25 -0.23
CA SER A 297 -7.31 20.77 0.21
C SER A 297 -7.23 21.86 1.29
N HIS A 298 -6.06 22.45 1.53
CA HIS A 298 -5.81 23.43 2.61
C HIS A 298 -6.34 23.00 3.99
N PHE A 299 -6.53 21.70 4.18
CA PHE A 299 -6.77 21.17 5.50
C PHE A 299 -5.49 21.31 6.35
N LYS A 300 -5.64 21.45 7.65
CA LYS A 300 -4.49 21.33 8.54
C LYS A 300 -3.77 20.02 8.20
N GLN A 301 -2.45 20.09 8.16
CA GLN A 301 -1.62 18.87 8.07
C GLN A 301 -2.16 17.83 9.06
N ASN A 302 -2.29 16.59 8.63
CA ASN A 302 -2.80 15.46 9.40
C ASN A 302 -4.32 15.47 9.71
N TYR A 303 -5.14 16.20 8.94
CA TYR A 303 -6.60 16.16 9.14
C TYR A 303 -7.18 14.74 8.93
N SER A 304 -6.78 14.06 7.85
CA SER A 304 -7.23 12.70 7.59
C SER A 304 -6.80 11.73 8.68
N ARG A 305 -5.60 11.89 9.22
CA ARG A 305 -5.09 11.11 10.35
C ARG A 305 -5.92 11.32 11.62
N ALA A 306 -6.25 12.56 11.97
CA ALA A 306 -7.08 12.85 13.13
C ALA A 306 -8.47 12.20 13.05
N VAL A 307 -9.06 12.15 11.85
CA VAL A 307 -10.34 11.44 11.63
C VAL A 307 -10.15 9.93 11.77
N ALA A 308 -9.08 9.38 11.26
CA ALA A 308 -8.78 7.95 11.36
C ALA A 308 -8.56 7.51 12.82
N GLU A 309 -7.76 8.25 13.57
CA GLU A 309 -7.52 8.00 15.01
C GLU A 309 -8.81 8.05 15.82
N LEU A 310 -9.66 9.07 15.60
CA LEU A 310 -10.95 9.15 16.26
C LEU A 310 -11.89 8.01 15.87
N SER A 311 -11.85 7.57 14.61
CA SER A 311 -12.64 6.43 14.16
C SER A 311 -12.23 5.15 14.88
N VAL A 312 -10.93 4.93 15.09
CA VAL A 312 -10.41 3.78 15.86
C VAL A 312 -10.74 3.89 17.35
N GLU A 313 -10.70 5.09 17.94
CA GLU A 313 -11.18 5.29 19.33
C GLU A 313 -12.65 4.83 19.48
N ILE A 314 -13.54 5.21 18.52
CA ILE A 314 -14.93 4.78 18.51
C ILE A 314 -15.04 3.26 18.33
N CYS A 315 -14.28 2.66 17.40
CA CYS A 315 -14.25 1.22 17.20
C CYS A 315 -13.85 0.46 18.47
N SER A 316 -12.85 0.97 19.18
CA SER A 316 -12.37 0.36 20.43
C SER A 316 -13.41 0.44 21.55
N GLU A 317 -14.10 1.57 21.67
CA GLU A 317 -15.16 1.75 22.68
C GLU A 317 -16.34 0.79 22.46
N ILE A 318 -16.69 0.48 21.22
CA ILE A 318 -17.75 -0.50 20.89
C ILE A 318 -17.24 -1.94 20.77
N GLY A 319 -15.98 -2.19 21.08
CA GLY A 319 -15.39 -3.54 21.17
C GLY A 319 -15.17 -4.25 19.82
N LEU A 320 -14.87 -3.54 18.74
CA LEU A 320 -14.54 -4.15 17.45
C LEU A 320 -13.15 -4.80 17.50
N ASN A 321 -12.98 -5.87 16.72
CA ASN A 321 -11.69 -6.57 16.58
C ASN A 321 -10.67 -5.73 15.79
N GLU A 322 -9.38 -6.06 15.91
CA GLU A 322 -8.28 -5.32 15.29
C GLU A 322 -8.43 -5.24 13.77
N LYS A 323 -8.73 -6.36 13.08
CA LYS A 323 -8.95 -6.34 11.62
C LYS A 323 -9.98 -5.28 11.21
N THR A 324 -11.07 -5.17 11.91
CA THR A 324 -12.10 -4.17 11.59
C THR A 324 -11.63 -2.74 11.90
N LYS A 325 -10.84 -2.55 12.96
CA LYS A 325 -10.24 -1.26 13.29
C LYS A 325 -9.31 -0.79 12.19
N ASP A 326 -8.46 -1.67 11.68
CA ASP A 326 -7.53 -1.36 10.59
C ASP A 326 -8.26 -1.00 9.29
N LEU A 327 -9.30 -1.76 8.92
CA LEU A 327 -10.14 -1.43 7.76
C LEU A 327 -10.80 -0.06 7.90
N VAL A 328 -11.30 0.27 9.08
CA VAL A 328 -11.90 1.59 9.36
C VAL A 328 -10.83 2.68 9.36
N TYR A 329 -9.62 2.41 9.89
CA TYR A 329 -8.49 3.33 9.87
C TYR A 329 -8.09 3.70 8.45
N TYR A 330 -7.86 2.71 7.58
CA TYR A 330 -7.52 2.94 6.18
C TYR A 330 -8.65 3.64 5.41
N ALA A 331 -9.89 3.24 5.62
CA ALA A 331 -11.03 3.91 5.01
C ALA A 331 -11.14 5.37 5.43
N ALA A 332 -10.92 5.67 6.71
CA ALA A 332 -10.95 7.02 7.23
C ALA A 332 -9.81 7.89 6.67
N LEU A 333 -8.60 7.34 6.53
CA LEU A 333 -7.48 8.01 5.85
C LEU A 333 -7.82 8.35 4.41
N LEU A 334 -8.35 7.40 3.66
CA LEU A 334 -8.57 7.51 2.21
C LEU A 334 -9.95 8.05 1.81
N ARG A 335 -10.86 8.34 2.76
CA ARG A 335 -12.25 8.79 2.47
C ARG A 335 -12.35 9.95 1.48
N ASN A 336 -11.33 10.77 1.43
CA ASN A 336 -11.24 11.95 0.58
C ASN A 336 -10.36 11.75 -0.68
N ILE A 337 -9.86 10.53 -0.95
CA ILE A 337 -8.89 10.28 -2.04
C ILE A 337 -9.38 10.78 -3.40
N GLY A 338 -10.66 10.66 -3.69
CA GLY A 338 -11.23 11.16 -4.94
C GLY A 338 -11.15 12.67 -5.12
N LYS A 339 -10.82 13.43 -4.09
CA LYS A 339 -10.57 14.87 -4.20
C LYS A 339 -9.25 15.19 -4.88
N ILE A 340 -8.34 14.22 -5.00
CA ILE A 340 -7.04 14.42 -5.64
C ILE A 340 -7.16 14.79 -7.13
N THR A 341 -8.24 14.38 -7.79
CA THR A 341 -8.51 14.68 -9.20
C THR A 341 -9.24 16.01 -9.43
N LEU A 342 -9.69 16.65 -8.35
CA LEU A 342 -10.42 17.91 -8.49
C LEU A 342 -9.47 19.09 -8.71
N PRO A 343 -9.85 20.09 -9.53
CA PRO A 343 -9.08 21.32 -9.68
C PRO A 343 -8.88 22.03 -8.36
N ILE A 344 -7.65 22.52 -8.10
CA ILE A 344 -7.30 23.17 -6.83
C ILE A 344 -8.14 24.43 -6.57
N GLU A 345 -8.58 25.09 -7.63
CA GLU A 345 -9.41 26.29 -7.61
C GLU A 345 -10.75 26.08 -6.90
N ILE A 346 -11.26 24.83 -6.86
CA ILE A 346 -12.47 24.47 -6.11
C ILE A 346 -12.25 24.66 -4.61
N PHE A 347 -11.05 24.35 -4.12
CA PHE A 347 -10.68 24.45 -2.71
C PHE A 347 -10.30 25.87 -2.27
N ASP A 348 -9.78 26.68 -3.22
CA ASP A 348 -9.31 28.05 -2.99
C ASP A 348 -10.40 29.11 -3.18
N LYS A 349 -11.56 28.70 -3.63
CA LYS A 349 -12.64 29.63 -3.96
C LYS A 349 -13.13 30.38 -2.74
N LYS A 350 -13.05 31.72 -2.77
CA LYS A 350 -13.51 32.62 -1.70
C LYS A 350 -15.02 32.88 -1.71
N GLY A 351 -15.79 32.23 -2.57
CA GLY A 351 -17.23 32.38 -2.71
C GLY A 351 -17.96 31.05 -2.72
N GLU A 352 -19.26 31.08 -2.98
CA GLU A 352 -20.07 29.88 -3.12
C GLU A 352 -19.65 29.08 -4.36
N LEU A 353 -19.65 27.75 -4.23
CA LEU A 353 -19.41 26.85 -5.34
C LEU A 353 -20.61 26.89 -6.31
N THR A 354 -20.33 26.78 -7.62
CA THR A 354 -21.39 26.59 -8.61
C THR A 354 -22.04 25.20 -8.44
N LYS A 355 -23.17 24.99 -9.08
CA LYS A 355 -23.85 23.68 -9.04
C LYS A 355 -22.95 22.57 -9.63
N GLU A 356 -22.20 22.88 -10.67
CA GLU A 356 -21.27 21.96 -11.33
C GLU A 356 -20.06 21.63 -10.45
N GLU A 357 -19.49 22.63 -9.75
CA GLU A 357 -18.42 22.44 -8.79
C GLU A 357 -18.90 21.61 -7.59
N TRP A 358 -20.10 21.91 -7.07
CA TRP A 358 -20.74 21.11 -6.04
C TRP A 358 -20.97 19.67 -6.47
N ALA A 359 -21.44 19.44 -7.68
CA ALA A 359 -21.65 18.08 -8.20
C ALA A 359 -20.33 17.30 -8.27
N LYS A 360 -19.24 17.92 -8.75
CA LYS A 360 -17.90 17.32 -8.75
C LYS A 360 -17.42 16.99 -7.32
N LEU A 361 -17.51 17.97 -6.41
CA LEU A 361 -17.10 17.77 -5.02
C LEU A 361 -17.96 16.72 -4.32
N TYR A 362 -19.26 16.66 -4.58
CA TYR A 362 -20.16 15.67 -4.00
C TYR A 362 -19.91 14.25 -4.53
N ASN A 363 -19.34 14.13 -5.74
CA ASN A 363 -19.04 12.85 -6.36
C ASN A 363 -17.67 12.26 -5.98
N HIS A 364 -16.87 12.93 -5.13
CA HIS A 364 -15.53 12.45 -4.79
C HIS A 364 -15.47 11.03 -4.22
N PRO A 365 -16.46 10.49 -3.46
CA PRO A 365 -16.38 9.12 -3.00
C PRO A 365 -16.36 8.10 -4.15
N ASN A 366 -17.17 8.29 -5.22
CA ASN A 366 -17.15 7.42 -6.39
C ASN A 366 -15.84 7.51 -7.15
N ILE A 367 -15.28 8.71 -7.29
CA ILE A 367 -13.97 8.91 -7.88
C ILE A 367 -12.92 8.14 -7.06
N GLY A 368 -12.99 8.27 -5.72
CA GLY A 368 -12.11 7.53 -4.82
C GLY A 368 -12.22 6.02 -4.98
N VAL A 369 -13.43 5.49 -5.06
CA VAL A 369 -13.67 4.06 -5.34
C VAL A 369 -12.99 3.64 -6.64
N ASN A 370 -13.21 4.40 -7.73
CA ASN A 370 -12.62 4.07 -9.03
C ASN A 370 -11.09 4.08 -9.02
N LEU A 371 -10.46 4.99 -8.25
CA LEU A 371 -9.01 5.03 -8.09
C LEU A 371 -8.46 3.82 -7.32
N LEU A 372 -9.22 3.33 -6.34
CA LEU A 372 -8.78 2.26 -5.44
C LEU A 372 -9.19 0.85 -5.93
N MET A 373 -10.12 0.73 -6.87
CA MET A 373 -10.62 -0.56 -7.35
C MET A 373 -9.54 -1.46 -7.98
N SER A 374 -8.49 -0.87 -8.51
CA SER A 374 -7.35 -1.61 -9.08
C SER A 374 -6.35 -2.08 -8.02
N ILE A 375 -6.54 -1.70 -6.75
CA ILE A 375 -5.65 -2.03 -5.64
C ILE A 375 -6.35 -3.07 -4.77
N ASN A 376 -5.97 -4.34 -4.90
CA ASN A 376 -6.72 -5.45 -4.32
C ASN A 376 -6.84 -5.37 -2.79
N PHE A 377 -5.76 -5.04 -2.06
CA PHE A 377 -5.83 -4.94 -0.60
C PHE A 377 -6.76 -3.82 -0.09
N MET A 378 -7.24 -2.95 -1.00
CA MET A 378 -8.26 -1.94 -0.71
C MET A 378 -9.70 -2.46 -0.86
N ALA A 379 -9.91 -3.66 -1.38
CA ALA A 379 -11.26 -4.17 -1.70
C ALA A 379 -12.20 -4.16 -0.49
N GLU A 380 -11.73 -4.56 0.70
CA GLU A 380 -12.52 -4.53 1.93
C GLU A 380 -12.73 -3.11 2.49
N VAL A 381 -11.87 -2.16 2.13
CA VAL A 381 -11.91 -0.74 2.56
C VAL A 381 -12.90 0.08 1.71
N ILE A 382 -13.04 -0.26 0.43
CA ILE A 382 -13.86 0.46 -0.57
C ILE A 382 -15.31 0.71 -0.09
N PRO A 383 -16.06 -0.25 0.45
CA PRO A 383 -17.43 -0.01 0.90
C PRO A 383 -17.52 1.09 1.97
N TYR A 384 -16.54 1.16 2.87
CA TYR A 384 -16.52 2.19 3.92
C TYR A 384 -16.26 3.58 3.34
N ILE A 385 -15.39 3.68 2.34
CA ILE A 385 -15.13 4.93 1.59
C ILE A 385 -16.35 5.34 0.77
N HIS A 386 -17.00 4.41 0.08
CA HIS A 386 -18.12 4.69 -0.80
C HIS A 386 -19.30 5.32 -0.06
N TYR A 387 -19.65 4.74 1.10
CA TYR A 387 -20.85 5.10 1.85
C TYR A 387 -20.62 6.07 3.01
N HIS A 388 -19.42 6.64 3.21
CA HIS A 388 -19.17 7.54 4.36
C HIS A 388 -19.95 8.87 4.33
N LYS A 389 -20.56 9.22 3.19
CA LYS A 389 -21.43 10.41 3.07
C LYS A 389 -22.92 10.08 3.11
N GLU A 390 -23.28 8.81 3.40
CA GLU A 390 -24.67 8.47 3.65
C GLU A 390 -25.21 9.11 4.93
N ARG A 391 -26.52 9.29 4.98
CA ARG A 391 -27.21 9.83 6.15
C ARG A 391 -28.11 8.78 6.76
N TRP A 392 -28.17 8.76 8.08
CA TRP A 392 -28.96 7.76 8.82
C TRP A 392 -30.41 7.66 8.36
N ASN A 393 -31.04 8.78 8.03
CA ASN A 393 -32.44 8.82 7.57
C ASN A 393 -32.65 8.48 6.09
N GLY A 394 -31.62 8.06 5.35
CA GLY A 394 -31.71 7.70 3.94
C GLY A 394 -31.72 8.87 2.95
N THR A 395 -31.51 10.11 3.42
CA THR A 395 -31.39 11.27 2.52
C THR A 395 -29.98 11.50 2.01
N GLY A 396 -29.12 10.49 2.12
CA GLY A 396 -27.76 10.48 1.62
C GLY A 396 -27.71 10.30 0.10
N ARG A 397 -26.52 10.06 -0.40
CA ARG A 397 -26.23 10.06 -1.82
C ARG A 397 -26.74 8.80 -2.54
N GLU A 398 -26.52 7.62 -1.94
CA GLU A 398 -26.94 6.33 -2.49
C GLU A 398 -28.28 5.87 -1.89
N GLY A 399 -28.81 6.60 -0.91
CA GLY A 399 -30.12 6.35 -0.31
C GLY A 399 -30.14 5.22 0.70
N LEU A 400 -29.00 4.74 1.18
CA LEU A 400 -28.95 3.78 2.28
C LEU A 400 -29.37 4.43 3.60
N SER A 401 -30.12 3.70 4.43
CA SER A 401 -30.61 4.20 5.70
C SER A 401 -30.32 3.26 6.86
N GLY A 402 -30.15 3.85 8.03
CA GLY A 402 -29.98 3.11 9.29
C GLY A 402 -28.83 2.10 9.22
N GLN A 403 -29.12 0.88 9.63
CA GLN A 403 -28.14 -0.22 9.67
C GLN A 403 -27.75 -0.78 8.29
N SER A 404 -28.45 -0.39 7.22
CA SER A 404 -28.03 -0.74 5.85
C SER A 404 -26.75 0.01 5.43
N ILE A 405 -26.42 1.11 6.11
CA ILE A 405 -25.13 1.79 5.93
C ILE A 405 -24.06 0.96 6.64
N PRO A 406 -22.95 0.58 5.98
CA PRO A 406 -21.86 -0.18 6.60
C PRO A 406 -21.39 0.48 7.90
N LEU A 407 -21.11 -0.31 8.93
CA LEU A 407 -20.75 0.19 10.26
C LEU A 407 -19.54 1.14 10.21
N GLY A 408 -18.48 0.75 9.49
CA GLY A 408 -17.30 1.59 9.30
C GLY A 408 -17.64 2.95 8.67
N SER A 409 -18.53 2.98 7.67
CA SER A 409 -18.99 4.25 7.05
C SER A 409 -19.70 5.16 8.05
N ARG A 410 -20.55 4.59 8.94
CA ARG A 410 -21.24 5.36 10.00
C ARG A 410 -20.27 5.93 11.01
N ILE A 411 -19.24 5.15 11.41
CA ILE A 411 -18.17 5.59 12.32
C ILE A 411 -17.37 6.73 11.69
N ILE A 412 -16.93 6.56 10.45
CA ILE A 412 -16.15 7.56 9.71
C ILE A 412 -16.95 8.86 9.53
N ALA A 413 -18.25 8.77 9.21
CA ALA A 413 -19.10 9.94 9.05
C ALA A 413 -19.17 10.80 10.33
N ILE A 414 -19.25 10.15 11.49
CA ILE A 414 -19.28 10.82 12.80
C ILE A 414 -17.93 11.45 13.12
N ALA A 415 -16.83 10.69 12.94
CA ALA A 415 -15.48 11.19 13.18
C ALA A 415 -15.14 12.38 12.26
N ASP A 416 -15.46 12.29 10.96
CA ASP A 416 -15.25 13.37 10.00
C ASP A 416 -16.04 14.62 10.36
N ALA A 417 -17.31 14.47 10.77
CA ALA A 417 -18.15 15.58 11.18
C ALA A 417 -17.62 16.27 12.43
N TYR A 418 -17.27 15.52 13.47
CA TYR A 418 -16.70 16.05 14.70
C TYR A 418 -15.38 16.79 14.46
N CYS A 419 -14.43 16.14 13.76
CA CYS A 419 -13.16 16.79 13.41
C CYS A 419 -13.39 18.03 12.55
N ALA A 420 -14.38 18.01 11.64
CA ALA A 420 -14.74 19.16 10.85
C ALA A 420 -15.25 20.33 11.70
N LEU A 421 -16.03 20.08 12.73
CA LEU A 421 -16.58 21.10 13.63
C LEU A 421 -15.51 21.70 14.55
N THR A 422 -14.58 20.89 15.03
CA THR A 422 -13.57 21.24 16.04
C THR A 422 -12.22 21.68 15.45
N THR A 423 -12.07 21.75 14.11
CA THR A 423 -10.84 22.18 13.43
C THR A 423 -11.08 23.52 12.72
N ASP A 424 -10.08 24.43 12.77
CA ASP A 424 -10.09 25.67 11.99
C ASP A 424 -10.13 25.37 10.49
N ARG A 425 -10.96 26.09 9.78
CA ARG A 425 -11.04 26.08 8.31
C ARG A 425 -10.80 27.48 7.75
N SER A 426 -10.43 27.57 6.49
CA SER A 426 -10.15 28.86 5.83
C SER A 426 -11.31 29.88 5.96
N TYR A 427 -12.54 29.40 6.06
CA TYR A 427 -13.76 30.21 6.14
C TYR A 427 -14.45 30.18 7.51
N ARG A 428 -13.94 29.39 8.50
CA ARG A 428 -14.57 29.24 9.81
C ARG A 428 -13.57 28.78 10.88
N LYS A 429 -13.58 29.42 12.04
CA LYS A 429 -12.85 28.95 13.22
C LYS A 429 -13.43 27.68 13.82
N ALA A 430 -12.60 26.93 14.53
CA ALA A 430 -13.01 25.76 15.29
C ALA A 430 -14.10 26.14 16.31
N MET A 431 -15.07 25.26 16.47
CA MET A 431 -16.05 25.35 17.55
C MET A 431 -15.48 24.72 18.83
N SER A 432 -16.04 25.09 20.00
CA SER A 432 -15.73 24.34 21.21
C SER A 432 -16.26 22.91 21.14
N VAL A 433 -15.67 22.03 21.92
CA VAL A 433 -16.08 20.61 22.01
C VAL A 433 -17.56 20.50 22.37
N GLU A 434 -17.99 21.27 23.37
CA GLU A 434 -19.39 21.26 23.87
C GLU A 434 -20.38 21.64 22.76
N LYS A 435 -20.05 22.70 21.99
CA LYS A 435 -20.92 23.13 20.89
C LYS A 435 -20.95 22.13 19.74
N ALA A 436 -19.83 21.51 19.45
CA ALA A 436 -19.76 20.44 18.42
C ALA A 436 -20.62 19.24 18.83
N LEU A 437 -20.51 18.78 20.07
CA LEU A 437 -21.30 17.65 20.59
C LEU A 437 -22.82 17.99 20.68
N GLU A 438 -23.18 19.24 20.99
CA GLU A 438 -24.57 19.67 20.94
C GLU A 438 -25.17 19.55 19.54
N ILE A 439 -24.48 20.06 18.50
CA ILE A 439 -24.90 19.94 17.11
C ILE A 439 -25.02 18.46 16.70
N MET A 440 -24.06 17.62 17.07
CA MET A 440 -24.10 16.21 16.72
C MET A 440 -25.27 15.49 17.40
N ARG A 441 -25.62 15.85 18.61
CA ARG A 441 -26.80 15.32 19.31
C ARG A 441 -28.10 15.76 18.66
N GLU A 442 -28.22 17.03 18.27
CA GLU A 442 -29.41 17.56 17.58
C GLU A 442 -29.66 16.90 16.23
N GLU A 443 -28.61 16.55 15.51
CA GLU A 443 -28.67 15.95 14.18
C GLU A 443 -28.59 14.40 14.21
N ALA A 444 -28.46 13.80 15.40
CA ALA A 444 -28.55 12.33 15.57
C ALA A 444 -29.91 11.81 15.06
N SER A 445 -29.91 10.61 14.51
CA SER A 445 -31.05 9.99 13.81
C SER A 445 -31.45 10.64 12.48
N ILE A 446 -30.90 11.80 12.15
CA ILE A 446 -31.10 12.46 10.86
C ILE A 446 -29.87 12.22 9.98
N LYS A 447 -28.73 12.72 10.43
CA LYS A 447 -27.46 12.58 9.69
C LYS A 447 -26.65 11.37 10.15
N TRP A 448 -26.61 11.13 11.46
CA TRP A 448 -25.70 10.15 12.07
C TRP A 448 -26.45 9.12 12.89
N ASP A 449 -25.79 7.96 13.06
CA ASP A 449 -26.25 6.89 13.93
C ASP A 449 -26.31 7.38 15.39
N PRO A 450 -27.49 7.41 16.03
CA PRO A 450 -27.65 7.96 17.36
C PRO A 450 -26.83 7.20 18.41
N MET A 451 -26.69 5.86 18.28
CA MET A 451 -25.88 5.08 19.21
C MET A 451 -24.40 5.46 19.13
N LEU A 452 -23.86 5.65 17.93
CA LEU A 452 -22.46 6.04 17.76
C LEU A 452 -22.22 7.51 18.16
N VAL A 453 -23.22 8.38 18.04
CA VAL A 453 -23.14 9.75 18.59
C VAL A 453 -23.04 9.72 20.11
N ASP A 454 -23.81 8.87 20.80
CA ASP A 454 -23.70 8.70 22.25
C ASP A 454 -22.32 8.16 22.66
N VAL A 455 -21.76 7.22 21.91
CA VAL A 455 -20.39 6.72 22.11
C VAL A 455 -19.38 7.87 22.00
N LEU A 456 -19.43 8.68 20.94
CA LEU A 456 -18.55 9.84 20.78
C LEU A 456 -18.66 10.82 21.95
N ILE A 457 -19.88 11.12 22.39
CA ILE A 457 -20.12 12.04 23.52
C ILE A 457 -19.44 11.50 24.78
N ASN A 458 -19.62 10.20 25.08
CA ASN A 458 -19.00 9.58 26.24
C ASN A 458 -17.46 9.63 26.15
N LEU A 459 -16.88 9.35 24.98
CA LEU A 459 -15.43 9.44 24.76
C LEU A 459 -14.86 10.86 24.98
N LYS A 460 -15.64 11.90 24.64
CA LYS A 460 -15.13 13.28 24.74
C LYS A 460 -15.49 13.97 26.06
N CYS A 461 -16.51 13.49 26.80
CA CYS A 461 -16.87 13.99 28.13
C CYS A 461 -16.04 13.33 29.25
N ASN A 462 -15.48 12.14 29.05
CA ASN A 462 -14.69 11.40 30.06
C ASN A 462 -13.17 11.64 29.94
N LYS A 463 -12.72 12.46 28.99
CA LYS A 463 -11.34 12.96 28.86
C LYS A 463 -11.28 14.40 29.38
#